data_8374bdfe535581885d89963ce48d7913
#
_entry.id   8374bdfe535581885d89963ce48d7913
#
_cell.length_a   1.000
_cell.length_b   1.000
_cell.length_c   1.000
_cell.angle_alpha   90.00
_cell.angle_beta   90.00
_cell.angle_gamma   90.00
#
_symmetry.space_group_name_H-M   'P 1'
#
loop_
_entity.id
_entity.type
_entity.pdbx_description
1 polymer ?
#
loop_
_entity_poly.entity_id
_entity_poly.type
_entity_poly.pdbx_seq_one_letter_code
_entity_poly.pdbx_strand_id
1 'polypeptide(L)'
;MANVIWRGPVHLAQPDSRTLKTGASILPGLAVTVTAGVFQLAATSKVDYFIMHNRAYIGETVDTAVPSGETGEAFKPVPQYEFNVRFAAATYAPGAVLSIASGQLKAAVTGEVAVAVFDEAASRAISANGLGDVRILANSYVVPA
;
A
#
# COMPACT_ATOMS: atom_id res chain seq x y z
N MET A 1 4.33 12.99 12.20
CA MET A 1 3.99 11.63 11.76
C MET A 1 2.77 11.68 10.87
N ALA A 2 2.79 10.96 9.76
CA ALA A 2 1.63 10.89 8.90
C ALA A 2 0.54 10.04 9.54
N ASN A 3 -0.66 10.58 9.59
CA ASN A 3 -1.85 9.87 10.06
C ASN A 3 -2.85 9.71 8.92
N VAL A 4 -2.33 9.60 7.70
CA VAL A 4 -3.12 9.45 6.49
C VAL A 4 -2.42 8.48 5.55
N ILE A 5 -3.20 7.76 4.76
CA ILE A 5 -2.67 6.80 3.79
C ILE A 5 -2.36 7.51 2.46
N TRP A 6 -3.30 8.27 1.92
CA TRP A 6 -3.02 9.07 0.72
C TRP A 6 -2.32 10.37 1.12
N ARG A 7 -1.13 10.58 0.54
CA ARG A 7 -0.27 11.72 0.88
C ARG A 7 -0.27 12.82 -0.16
N GLY A 8 -0.84 12.60 -1.30
CA GLY A 8 -0.87 13.60 -2.35
C GLY A 8 -0.68 13.05 -3.74
N PRO A 9 -0.61 13.94 -4.73
CA PRO A 9 -0.55 15.41 -4.65
C PRO A 9 -1.88 16.02 -4.21
N VAL A 10 -1.86 16.91 -3.24
CA VAL A 10 -3.08 17.48 -2.64
C VAL A 10 -3.85 18.43 -3.56
N HIS A 11 -3.20 18.92 -4.62
CA HIS A 11 -3.85 19.78 -5.62
C HIS A 11 -4.57 18.98 -6.72
N LEU A 12 -4.44 17.67 -6.71
CA LEU A 12 -5.14 16.76 -7.62
C LEU A 12 -6.31 16.09 -6.91
N ALA A 13 -7.17 15.43 -7.68
CA ALA A 13 -8.29 14.71 -7.11
C ALA A 13 -7.81 13.56 -6.21
N GLN A 14 -8.52 13.37 -5.10
CA GLN A 14 -8.31 12.20 -4.25
C GLN A 14 -8.48 10.93 -5.11
N PRO A 15 -7.66 9.90 -4.89
CA PRO A 15 -7.80 8.66 -5.65
C PRO A 15 -9.17 8.02 -5.40
N ASP A 16 -9.69 7.34 -6.42
CA ASP A 16 -10.92 6.57 -6.26
C ASP A 16 -10.71 5.50 -5.20
N SER A 17 -11.78 5.19 -4.49
CA SER A 17 -11.77 4.15 -3.49
C SER A 17 -12.82 3.09 -3.79
N ARG A 18 -12.65 1.93 -3.15
CA ARG A 18 -13.60 0.84 -3.20
C ARG A 18 -13.94 0.43 -1.78
N THR A 19 -15.22 0.17 -1.55
CA THR A 19 -15.72 -0.19 -0.21
C THR A 19 -16.25 -1.62 -0.27
N LEU A 20 -15.65 -2.51 0.50
CA LEU A 20 -16.03 -3.92 0.59
C LEU A 20 -15.78 -4.42 2.02
N LYS A 21 -16.38 -5.56 2.35
CA LYS A 21 -16.03 -6.25 3.58
C LYS A 21 -14.63 -6.83 3.49
N THR A 22 -13.97 -7.00 4.61
CA THR A 22 -12.67 -7.65 4.69
C THR A 22 -12.85 -9.13 4.98
N GLY A 23 -11.97 -9.95 4.42
CA GLY A 23 -11.92 -11.39 4.69
C GLY A 23 -10.93 -11.75 5.81
N ALA A 24 -10.22 -10.76 6.34
CA ALA A 24 -9.24 -10.92 7.41
C ALA A 24 -9.09 -9.58 8.13
N SER A 25 -8.43 -9.56 9.27
CA SER A 25 -8.05 -8.30 9.92
C SER A 25 -6.92 -7.64 9.14
N ILE A 26 -7.13 -6.41 8.68
CA ILE A 26 -6.19 -5.73 7.77
C ILE A 26 -5.84 -4.35 8.32
N LEU A 27 -4.54 -4.10 8.49
CA LEU A 27 -4.05 -2.77 8.87
C LEU A 27 -4.14 -1.80 7.68
N PRO A 28 -4.54 -0.54 7.92
CA PRO A 28 -4.40 0.50 6.90
C PRO A 28 -2.96 0.60 6.39
N GLY A 29 -2.81 0.83 5.10
CA GLY A 29 -1.51 0.89 4.44
C GLY A 29 -1.03 -0.44 3.86
N LEU A 30 -1.69 -1.55 4.18
CA LEU A 30 -1.40 -2.82 3.52
C LEU A 30 -2.04 -2.86 2.12
N ALA A 31 -1.37 -3.53 1.20
CA ALA A 31 -1.91 -3.76 -0.13
C ALA A 31 -2.90 -4.92 -0.10
N VAL A 32 -4.07 -4.72 -0.68
CA VAL A 32 -5.16 -5.70 -0.71
C VAL A 32 -5.61 -5.97 -2.13
N THR A 33 -6.22 -7.12 -2.34
CA THR A 33 -6.89 -7.47 -3.58
C THR A 33 -8.32 -7.91 -3.28
N VAL A 34 -9.15 -7.97 -4.31
CA VAL A 34 -10.53 -8.46 -4.16
C VAL A 34 -10.57 -9.92 -4.55
N THR A 35 -10.94 -10.76 -3.60
CA THR A 35 -11.09 -12.21 -3.82
C THR A 35 -12.45 -12.62 -3.26
N ALA A 36 -13.28 -13.27 -4.08
CA ALA A 36 -14.62 -13.71 -3.69
C ALA A 36 -15.46 -12.56 -3.07
N GLY A 37 -15.31 -11.35 -3.59
CA GLY A 37 -16.11 -10.20 -3.17
C GLY A 37 -15.66 -9.51 -1.88
N VAL A 38 -14.53 -9.90 -1.29
CA VAL A 38 -14.00 -9.28 -0.07
C VAL A 38 -12.54 -8.88 -0.28
N PHE A 39 -12.05 -7.96 0.55
CA PHE A 39 -10.64 -7.61 0.58
C PHE A 39 -9.83 -8.70 1.26
N GLN A 40 -8.76 -9.13 0.60
CA GLN A 40 -7.73 -10.01 1.16
C GLN A 40 -6.37 -9.36 0.93
N LEU A 41 -5.36 -9.77 1.68
CA LEU A 41 -4.00 -9.30 1.42
C LEU A 41 -3.57 -9.70 0.02
N ALA A 42 -2.96 -8.75 -0.71
CA ALA A 42 -2.38 -9.04 -2.02
C ALA A 42 -1.14 -9.90 -1.82
N ALA A 43 -1.15 -11.11 -2.38
CA ALA A 43 -0.03 -12.04 -2.23
C ALA A 43 1.21 -11.56 -2.98
N THR A 44 1.00 -11.00 -4.17
CA THR A 44 2.07 -10.47 -5.03
C THR A 44 1.57 -9.22 -5.75
N SER A 45 2.48 -8.51 -6.41
CA SER A 45 2.11 -7.36 -7.25
C SER A 45 1.61 -7.75 -8.65
N LYS A 46 1.44 -9.04 -8.93
CA LYS A 46 0.86 -9.51 -10.21
C LYS A 46 -0.67 -9.44 -10.23
N VAL A 47 -1.30 -9.22 -9.10
CA VAL A 47 -2.76 -9.06 -9.00
C VAL A 47 -3.13 -7.59 -8.97
N ASP A 48 -4.37 -7.27 -9.34
CA ASP A 48 -4.89 -5.93 -9.11
C ASP A 48 -4.92 -5.66 -7.61
N TYR A 49 -4.30 -4.58 -7.19
CA TYR A 49 -4.20 -4.27 -5.78
C TYR A 49 -4.79 -2.89 -5.47
N PHE A 50 -5.14 -2.72 -4.21
CA PHE A 50 -5.61 -1.47 -3.63
C PHE A 50 -4.81 -1.23 -2.35
N ILE A 51 -4.85 -0.02 -1.82
CA ILE A 51 -4.17 0.31 -0.57
C ILE A 51 -5.24 0.57 0.48
N MET A 52 -5.23 -0.23 1.55
CA MET A 52 -6.25 -0.12 2.61
C MET A 52 -6.15 1.25 3.29
N HIS A 53 -7.29 1.91 3.39
CA HIS A 53 -7.46 3.18 4.09
C HIS A 53 -7.95 2.92 5.52
N ASN A 54 -7.63 3.82 6.45
CA ASN A 54 -8.22 3.77 7.78
C ASN A 54 -9.67 4.26 7.73
N ARG A 55 -10.49 3.75 8.66
CA ARG A 55 -11.90 4.14 8.74
C ARG A 55 -12.04 5.49 9.43
N ALA A 56 -11.60 6.55 8.75
CA ALA A 56 -11.62 7.91 9.29
C ALA A 56 -13.03 8.38 9.62
N TYR A 57 -14.04 7.87 8.92
CA TYR A 57 -15.45 8.24 9.13
C TYR A 57 -15.99 7.79 10.49
N ILE A 58 -15.33 6.87 11.17
CA ILE A 58 -15.66 6.50 12.57
C ILE A 58 -14.52 6.83 13.54
N GLY A 59 -13.58 7.67 13.10
CA GLY A 59 -12.51 8.18 13.97
C GLY A 59 -11.34 7.25 14.17
N GLU A 60 -11.22 6.16 13.40
CA GLU A 60 -10.09 5.26 13.50
C GLU A 60 -8.85 5.84 12.82
N THR A 61 -7.69 5.54 13.38
CA THR A 61 -6.39 5.99 12.88
C THR A 61 -5.79 4.94 11.95
N VAL A 62 -4.63 5.27 11.37
CA VAL A 62 -3.89 4.34 10.51
C VAL A 62 -3.34 3.13 11.28
N ASP A 63 -3.33 3.17 12.60
CA ASP A 63 -2.83 2.06 13.43
C ASP A 63 -3.93 1.12 13.90
N THR A 64 -5.18 1.38 13.55
CA THR A 64 -6.31 0.54 13.91
C THR A 64 -6.66 -0.39 12.75
N ALA A 65 -6.49 -1.69 12.93
CA ALA A 65 -6.84 -2.68 11.91
C ALA A 65 -8.35 -2.70 11.66
N VAL A 66 -8.74 -2.89 10.40
CA VAL A 66 -10.13 -3.16 10.03
C VAL A 66 -10.40 -4.63 10.37
N PRO A 67 -11.32 -4.93 11.32
CA PRO A 67 -11.57 -6.32 11.71
C PRO A 67 -12.14 -7.16 10.57
N SER A 68 -11.88 -8.46 10.62
CA SER A 68 -12.44 -9.41 9.65
C SER A 68 -13.96 -9.35 9.63
N GLY A 69 -14.52 -9.31 8.43
CA GLY A 69 -15.98 -9.27 8.22
C GLY A 69 -16.59 -7.88 8.28
N GLU A 70 -15.84 -6.87 8.70
CA GLU A 70 -16.33 -5.48 8.71
C GLU A 70 -16.00 -4.77 7.40
N THR A 71 -16.72 -3.69 7.14
CA THR A 71 -16.54 -2.91 5.91
C THR A 71 -15.29 -2.06 6.01
N GLY A 72 -14.42 -2.17 5.00
CA GLY A 72 -13.25 -1.33 4.83
C GLY A 72 -13.31 -0.56 3.53
N GLU A 73 -12.45 0.43 3.42
CA GLU A 73 -12.27 1.23 2.21
C GLU A 73 -10.81 1.12 1.78
N ALA A 74 -10.57 0.97 0.48
CA ALA A 74 -9.21 0.93 -0.06
C ALA A 74 -9.11 1.81 -1.29
N PHE A 75 -8.00 2.52 -1.40
CA PHE A 75 -7.71 3.41 -2.53
C PHE A 75 -7.20 2.62 -3.73
N LYS A 76 -7.63 3.02 -4.93
CA LYS A 76 -7.00 2.56 -6.17
C LYS A 76 -5.64 3.24 -6.32
N PRO A 77 -4.58 2.51 -6.67
CA PRO A 77 -3.30 3.13 -6.95
C PRO A 77 -3.39 3.96 -8.23
N VAL A 78 -3.01 5.22 -8.13
CA VAL A 78 -3.00 6.13 -9.28
C VAL A 78 -1.53 6.43 -9.60
N PRO A 79 -1.10 6.30 -10.88
CA PRO A 79 0.28 6.62 -11.25
C PRO A 79 0.73 7.98 -10.74
N GLN A 80 1.92 8.04 -10.16
CA GLN A 80 2.58 9.23 -9.58
C GLN A 80 1.95 9.75 -8.28
N TYR A 81 0.89 9.14 -7.78
CA TYR A 81 0.33 9.50 -6.47
C TYR A 81 1.21 8.96 -5.35
N GLU A 82 1.20 9.65 -4.23
CA GLU A 82 1.99 9.32 -3.05
C GLU A 82 1.09 8.73 -1.96
N PHE A 83 1.57 7.64 -1.38
CA PHE A 83 0.87 6.93 -0.30
C PHE A 83 1.84 6.63 0.83
N ASN A 84 1.30 6.51 2.05
CA ASN A 84 2.01 6.00 3.21
C ASN A 84 1.56 4.56 3.44
N VAL A 85 2.46 3.61 3.26
CA VAL A 85 2.13 2.18 3.18
C VAL A 85 2.97 1.35 4.14
N ARG A 86 2.54 0.11 4.37
CA ARG A 86 3.23 -0.83 5.26
C ARG A 86 4.30 -1.61 4.50
N PHE A 87 5.44 -1.80 5.15
CA PHE A 87 6.62 -2.43 4.57
C PHE A 87 6.99 -3.71 5.27
N ALA A 88 7.65 -4.62 4.55
CA ALA A 88 8.40 -5.71 5.14
C ALA A 88 9.67 -5.16 5.82
N ALA A 89 10.14 -5.83 6.87
CA ALA A 89 11.32 -5.37 7.62
C ALA A 89 12.57 -5.39 6.73
N ALA A 90 13.14 -4.22 6.50
CA ALA A 90 14.40 -4.02 5.77
C ALA A 90 14.83 -2.56 5.83
N THR A 91 16.01 -2.27 5.30
CA THR A 91 16.47 -0.90 5.07
C THR A 91 16.18 -0.53 3.62
N TYR A 92 15.52 0.58 3.41
CA TYR A 92 15.11 1.06 2.08
C TYR A 92 15.84 2.37 1.75
N ALA A 93 16.34 2.46 0.54
CA ALA A 93 17.00 3.66 0.04
C ALA A 93 16.07 4.47 -0.85
N PRO A 94 16.20 5.81 -0.91
CA PRO A 94 15.42 6.63 -1.82
C PRO A 94 15.50 6.12 -3.26
N GLY A 95 14.37 6.03 -3.95
CA GLY A 95 14.29 5.54 -5.32
C GLY A 95 14.32 4.03 -5.48
N ALA A 96 14.43 3.26 -4.41
CA ALA A 96 14.34 1.79 -4.50
C ALA A 96 13.00 1.37 -5.07
N VAL A 97 13.02 0.49 -6.09
CA VAL A 97 11.79 -0.03 -6.69
C VAL A 97 11.20 -1.11 -5.79
N LEU A 98 9.88 -1.13 -5.69
CA LEU A 98 9.16 -1.94 -4.72
C LEU A 98 8.14 -2.85 -5.39
N SER A 99 8.02 -4.06 -4.85
CA SER A 99 6.97 -5.02 -5.18
C SER A 99 6.11 -5.29 -3.95
N ILE A 100 5.14 -6.18 -4.09
CA ILE A 100 4.22 -6.55 -3.01
C ILE A 100 4.42 -8.01 -2.65
N ALA A 101 4.47 -8.31 -1.35
CA ALA A 101 4.43 -9.67 -0.85
C ALA A 101 3.56 -9.69 0.42
N SER A 102 2.51 -10.50 0.42
CA SER A 102 1.58 -10.65 1.56
C SER A 102 1.09 -9.31 2.10
N GLY A 103 0.73 -8.41 1.21
CA GLY A 103 0.21 -7.08 1.52
C GLY A 103 1.25 -6.02 1.87
N GLN A 104 2.50 -6.40 2.09
CA GLN A 104 3.57 -5.46 2.42
C GLN A 104 4.35 -5.06 1.16
N LEU A 105 4.83 -3.82 1.12
CA LEU A 105 5.80 -3.37 0.14
C LEU A 105 7.19 -3.87 0.55
N LYS A 106 7.96 -4.29 -0.42
CA LYS A 106 9.35 -4.73 -0.22
C LYS A 106 10.19 -4.38 -1.42
N ALA A 107 11.51 -4.44 -1.29
CA ALA A 107 12.41 -4.26 -2.43
C ALA A 107 12.09 -5.31 -3.50
N ALA A 108 11.87 -4.86 -4.74
CA ALA A 108 11.58 -5.75 -5.85
C ALA A 108 12.84 -6.48 -6.29
N VAL A 109 12.69 -7.78 -6.54
CA VAL A 109 13.77 -8.61 -7.08
C VAL A 109 13.41 -9.12 -8.48
N THR A 110 14.38 -9.69 -9.17
CA THR A 110 14.21 -10.25 -10.52
C THR A 110 12.94 -11.10 -10.62
N GLY A 111 12.16 -10.85 -11.65
CA GLY A 111 10.92 -11.58 -11.93
C GLY A 111 9.68 -11.06 -11.22
N GLU A 112 9.83 -10.17 -10.27
CA GLU A 112 8.69 -9.53 -9.59
C GLU A 112 8.22 -8.29 -10.35
N VAL A 113 6.98 -7.91 -10.14
CA VAL A 113 6.42 -6.69 -10.73
C VAL A 113 6.68 -5.53 -9.78
N ALA A 114 7.48 -4.56 -10.25
CA ALA A 114 7.70 -3.31 -9.53
C ALA A 114 6.50 -2.39 -9.76
N VAL A 115 5.93 -1.85 -8.68
CA VAL A 115 4.71 -1.02 -8.72
C VAL A 115 4.90 0.36 -8.13
N ALA A 116 5.92 0.56 -7.33
CA ALA A 116 6.16 1.81 -6.62
C ALA A 116 7.65 2.02 -6.38
N VAL A 117 8.00 3.22 -5.94
CA VAL A 117 9.35 3.56 -5.47
C VAL A 117 9.29 4.10 -4.06
N PHE A 118 10.34 3.83 -3.28
CA PHE A 118 10.51 4.41 -1.95
C PHE A 118 10.79 5.90 -2.11
N ASP A 119 9.92 6.74 -1.55
CA ASP A 119 9.89 8.18 -1.83
C ASP A 119 10.17 9.00 -0.56
N GLU A 120 11.18 8.63 0.19
CA GLU A 120 11.68 9.42 1.32
C GLU A 120 13.04 10.03 0.99
N ALA A 121 13.41 11.06 1.74
CA ALA A 121 14.61 11.85 1.44
C ALA A 121 15.91 11.12 1.80
N ALA A 122 15.85 10.13 2.69
CA ALA A 122 17.04 9.40 3.17
C ALA A 122 16.71 7.92 3.36
N SER A 123 17.74 7.09 3.34
CA SER A 123 17.61 5.68 3.66
C SER A 123 17.12 5.50 5.10
N ARG A 124 16.26 4.51 5.30
CA ARG A 124 15.66 4.25 6.60
C ARG A 124 15.41 2.76 6.80
N ALA A 125 15.73 2.26 7.99
CA ALA A 125 15.33 0.94 8.40
C ALA A 125 13.85 0.97 8.83
N ILE A 126 13.05 0.10 8.27
CA ILE A 126 11.63 -0.03 8.61
C ILE A 126 11.41 -1.41 9.19
N SER A 127 10.75 -1.47 10.35
CA SER A 127 10.36 -2.75 10.96
C SER A 127 9.14 -3.34 10.25
N ALA A 128 8.86 -4.62 10.47
CA ALA A 128 7.70 -5.28 9.86
C ALA A 128 6.42 -4.50 10.14
N ASN A 129 5.63 -4.25 9.10
CA ASN A 129 4.42 -3.42 9.12
C ASN A 129 4.66 -1.95 9.48
N GLY A 130 5.92 -1.49 9.49
CA GLY A 130 6.22 -0.07 9.62
C GLY A 130 5.75 0.71 8.41
N LEU A 131 5.43 2.00 8.61
CA LEU A 131 4.93 2.88 7.55
C LEU A 131 6.09 3.59 6.86
N GLY A 132 5.98 3.73 5.55
CA GLY A 132 6.91 4.52 4.74
C GLY A 132 6.21 5.13 3.54
N ASP A 133 6.78 6.19 3.01
CA ASP A 133 6.20 6.91 1.87
C ASP A 133 6.66 6.28 0.55
N VAL A 134 5.70 6.09 -0.34
CA VAL A 134 5.95 5.59 -1.68
C VAL A 134 5.27 6.46 -2.72
N ARG A 135 5.77 6.40 -3.94
CA ARG A 135 5.13 6.99 -5.11
C ARG A 135 4.84 5.88 -6.10
N ILE A 136 3.60 5.83 -6.57
CA ILE A 136 3.18 4.81 -7.55
C ILE A 136 3.90 5.08 -8.87
N LEU A 137 4.46 4.03 -9.48
CA LEU A 137 5.13 4.15 -10.77
C LEU A 137 4.15 4.54 -11.88
N ALA A 138 4.64 5.30 -12.85
CA ALA A 138 3.85 5.66 -14.04
C ALA A 138 3.40 4.39 -14.78
N ASN A 139 4.29 3.39 -14.86
CA ASN A 139 3.99 2.08 -15.42
C ASN A 139 4.68 1.02 -14.56
N SER A 140 3.94 -0.01 -14.17
CA SER A 140 4.54 -1.18 -13.54
C SER A 140 5.33 -1.98 -14.59
N TYR A 141 6.35 -2.69 -14.12
CA TYR A 141 7.17 -3.52 -15.00
C TYR A 141 7.74 -4.71 -14.24
N VAL A 142 8.08 -5.75 -14.98
CA VAL A 142 8.78 -6.92 -14.42
C VAL A 142 10.26 -6.58 -14.29
N VAL A 143 10.82 -6.77 -13.11
CA VAL A 143 12.25 -6.51 -12.86
C VAL A 143 13.08 -7.48 -13.71
N PRO A 144 13.94 -6.97 -14.61
CA PRO A 144 14.71 -7.85 -15.50
C PRO A 144 15.81 -8.62 -14.76
N ALA A 145 16.24 -9.69 -15.41
CA ALA A 145 17.36 -10.49 -14.92
C ALA A 145 18.68 -9.72 -14.98
#